data_e4259ac038e6b2fa5d1f36b1a3791718
#
_entry.id   e4259ac038e6b2fa5d1f36b1a3791718
#
_cell.length_a   1.000
_cell.length_b   1.000
_cell.length_c   1.000
_cell.angle_alpha   90.00
_cell.angle_beta   90.00
_cell.angle_gamma   90.00
#
_symmetry.space_group_name_H-M   'P 1'
#
loop_
_entity.id
_entity.type
_entity.pdbx_description
1 polymer ?
#
loop_
_entity_poly.entity_id
_entity_poly.type
_entity_poly.pdbx_seq_one_letter_code
_entity_poly.pdbx_strand_id
1 'polypeptide(L)'
;MLAYPLARINFPGAGLLAIAVAAVYLVPQPLLFIPLADVINHLDLGNTLTSVILTYPTMLVPFCAWLLLGYFKTVPIELEEAARIDGASRLQTMRRIFLPLCTPGFISAGIFAFTLAQNEFLYALIFLTKSTVRTVPVGVISELIKGDVFYWGQLMAAALLGSIPVAIIYSFFVEHYVSGLTSGAVKG
;
A
#
# COMPACT_ATOMS: atom_id res chain seq x y z
N MET A 1 -5.73 -10.08 -2.10
CA MET A 1 -6.66 -11.25 -1.97
C MET A 1 -7.68 -11.09 -0.85
N LEU A 2 -7.35 -10.45 0.29
CA LEU A 2 -8.28 -10.21 1.41
C LEU A 2 -9.58 -9.47 1.00
N ALA A 3 -9.47 -8.48 0.10
CA ALA A 3 -10.61 -7.67 -0.34
C ALA A 3 -11.64 -8.44 -1.19
N TYR A 4 -11.25 -9.49 -1.92
CA TYR A 4 -12.18 -10.24 -2.76
C TYR A 4 -13.29 -10.94 -1.97
N PRO A 5 -12.99 -11.77 -0.94
CA PRO A 5 -14.03 -12.38 -0.12
C PRO A 5 -14.96 -11.35 0.52
N LEU A 6 -14.41 -10.23 0.99
CA LEU A 6 -15.18 -9.16 1.62
C LEU A 6 -16.10 -8.40 0.64
N ALA A 7 -15.73 -8.38 -0.65
CA ALA A 7 -16.52 -7.72 -1.68
C ALA A 7 -17.58 -8.62 -2.32
N ARG A 8 -17.33 -9.95 -2.41
CA ARG A 8 -18.04 -10.89 -3.30
C ARG A 8 -18.64 -12.08 -2.60
N ILE A 9 -18.20 -12.42 -1.41
CA ILE A 9 -18.70 -13.59 -0.70
C ILE A 9 -19.56 -13.14 0.48
N ASN A 10 -20.84 -13.50 0.45
CA ASN A 10 -21.73 -13.30 1.58
C ASN A 10 -21.45 -14.38 2.62
N PHE A 11 -20.80 -14.00 3.72
CA PHE A 11 -20.59 -14.85 4.88
C PHE A 11 -20.89 -14.05 6.18
N PRO A 12 -21.31 -14.74 7.24
CA PRO A 12 -21.59 -14.05 8.51
C PRO A 12 -20.32 -13.37 9.03
N GLY A 13 -20.40 -12.07 9.35
CA GLY A 13 -19.25 -11.27 9.81
C GLY A 13 -18.46 -10.53 8.73
N ALA A 14 -18.77 -10.68 7.43
CA ALA A 14 -18.06 -9.99 6.36
C ALA A 14 -18.06 -8.46 6.54
N GLY A 15 -19.21 -7.88 6.93
CA GLY A 15 -19.31 -6.45 7.22
C GLY A 15 -18.45 -6.00 8.40
N LEU A 16 -18.44 -6.78 9.47
CA LEU A 16 -17.59 -6.51 10.64
C LEU A 16 -16.10 -6.58 10.29
N LEU A 17 -15.68 -7.57 9.51
CA LEU A 17 -14.31 -7.69 9.05
C LEU A 17 -13.91 -6.52 8.12
N ALA A 18 -14.80 -6.08 7.23
CA ALA A 18 -14.55 -4.91 6.40
C ALA A 18 -14.35 -3.64 7.24
N ILE A 19 -15.19 -3.44 8.27
CA ILE A 19 -15.04 -2.34 9.24
C ILE A 19 -13.74 -2.49 10.03
N ALA A 20 -13.39 -3.69 10.48
CA ALA A 20 -12.17 -3.95 11.22
C ALA A 20 -10.92 -3.61 10.39
N VAL A 21 -10.88 -3.98 9.11
CA VAL A 21 -9.79 -3.62 8.18
C VAL A 21 -9.67 -2.09 8.04
N ALA A 22 -10.80 -1.39 7.90
CA ALA A 22 -10.81 0.07 7.86
C ALA A 22 -10.38 0.68 9.21
N ALA A 23 -10.82 0.13 10.33
CA ALA A 23 -10.48 0.60 11.68
C ALA A 23 -8.98 0.46 11.99
N VAL A 24 -8.32 -0.59 11.50
CA VAL A 24 -6.86 -0.74 11.64
C VAL A 24 -6.11 0.43 10.99
N TYR A 25 -6.62 0.94 9.86
CA TYR A 25 -6.03 2.10 9.20
C TYR A 25 -6.15 3.39 10.03
N LEU A 26 -7.14 3.49 10.91
CA LEU A 26 -7.32 4.63 11.81
C LEU A 26 -6.37 4.62 13.02
N VAL A 27 -5.68 3.50 13.28
CA VAL A 27 -4.67 3.44 14.35
C VAL A 27 -3.50 4.34 13.96
N PRO A 28 -3.11 5.32 14.81
CA PRO A 28 -1.99 6.19 14.51
C PRO A 28 -0.70 5.38 14.36
N GLN A 29 -0.11 5.43 13.16
CA GLN A 29 1.13 4.69 12.86
C GLN A 29 2.26 4.95 13.87
N PRO A 30 2.45 6.19 14.38
CA PRO A 30 3.45 6.43 15.41
C PRO A 30 3.26 5.63 16.69
N LEU A 31 2.06 5.11 16.98
CA LEU A 31 1.86 4.27 18.17
C LEU A 31 2.27 2.81 17.93
N LEU A 32 2.28 2.36 16.68
CA LEU A 32 2.61 0.98 16.33
C LEU A 32 4.11 0.70 16.33
N PHE A 33 4.96 1.72 16.26
CA PHE A 33 6.40 1.47 16.19
C PHE A 33 6.96 0.80 17.47
N ILE A 34 6.41 1.09 18.64
CA ILE A 34 6.87 0.52 19.91
C ILE A 34 6.71 -1.00 19.92
N PRO A 35 5.51 -1.57 19.75
CA PRO A 35 5.35 -3.03 19.71
C PRO A 35 6.04 -3.67 18.51
N LEU A 36 6.14 -2.98 17.36
CA LEU A 36 6.85 -3.49 16.20
C LEU A 36 8.37 -3.52 16.44
N ALA A 37 8.93 -2.53 17.12
CA ALA A 37 10.34 -2.53 17.49
C ALA A 37 10.69 -3.72 18.39
N ASP A 38 9.80 -4.04 19.33
CA ASP A 38 9.98 -5.21 20.20
C ASP A 38 9.99 -6.50 19.38
N VAL A 39 9.04 -6.68 18.44
CA VAL A 39 9.02 -7.83 17.53
C VAL A 39 10.30 -7.90 16.68
N ILE A 40 10.75 -6.78 16.08
CA ILE A 40 11.95 -6.73 15.24
C ILE A 40 13.20 -7.08 16.06
N ASN A 41 13.28 -6.62 17.31
CA ASN A 41 14.39 -6.95 18.21
C ASN A 41 14.37 -8.44 18.61
N HIS A 42 13.21 -9.01 18.92
CA HIS A 42 13.11 -10.44 19.24
C HIS A 42 13.45 -11.35 18.05
N LEU A 43 13.26 -10.87 16.83
CA LEU A 43 13.63 -11.60 15.61
C LEU A 43 15.07 -11.34 15.15
N ASP A 44 15.81 -10.50 15.88
CA ASP A 44 17.20 -10.09 15.56
C ASP A 44 17.33 -9.48 14.15
N LEU A 45 16.29 -8.76 13.71
CA LEU A 45 16.18 -8.14 12.38
C LEU A 45 16.56 -6.65 12.37
N GLY A 46 16.99 -6.09 13.49
CA GLY A 46 17.44 -4.70 13.56
C GLY A 46 18.56 -4.40 12.56
N ASN A 47 18.52 -3.22 11.94
CA ASN A 47 19.48 -2.81 10.90
C ASN A 47 19.51 -3.72 9.65
N THR A 48 18.40 -4.33 9.31
CA THR A 48 18.23 -5.06 8.06
C THR A 48 17.04 -4.51 7.26
N LEU A 49 17.09 -4.56 5.92
CA LEU A 49 15.93 -4.17 5.11
C LEU A 49 14.70 -5.05 5.37
N THR A 50 14.92 -6.27 5.86
CA THR A 50 13.84 -7.19 6.23
C THR A 50 12.94 -6.59 7.32
N SER A 51 13.49 -5.81 8.26
CA SER A 51 12.69 -5.17 9.31
C SER A 51 11.60 -4.25 8.72
N VAL A 52 11.94 -3.41 7.73
CA VAL A 52 10.97 -2.53 7.08
C VAL A 52 10.03 -3.30 6.13
N ILE A 53 10.54 -4.33 5.44
CA ILE A 53 9.71 -5.20 4.58
C ILE A 53 8.61 -5.90 5.40
N LEU A 54 8.90 -6.32 6.63
CA LEU A 54 7.94 -6.98 7.50
C LEU A 54 6.99 -5.99 8.20
N THR A 55 7.42 -4.78 8.47
CA THR A 55 6.61 -3.78 9.19
C THR A 55 5.75 -2.92 8.27
N TYR A 56 6.18 -2.60 7.06
CA TYR A 56 5.40 -1.80 6.11
C TYR A 56 4.02 -2.36 5.77
N PRO A 57 3.81 -3.69 5.68
CA PRO A 57 2.47 -4.26 5.50
C PRO A 57 1.46 -3.84 6.55
N THR A 58 1.88 -3.47 7.76
CA THR A 58 0.95 -3.01 8.81
C THR A 58 0.17 -1.75 8.40
N MET A 59 0.77 -0.89 7.57
CA MET A 59 0.11 0.29 7.02
C MET A 59 -0.41 0.09 5.59
N LEU A 60 0.34 -0.66 4.77
CA LEU A 60 0.01 -0.81 3.34
C LEU A 60 -1.17 -1.74 3.11
N VAL A 61 -1.24 -2.87 3.85
CA VAL A 61 -2.30 -3.87 3.64
C VAL A 61 -3.69 -3.34 3.98
N PRO A 62 -3.93 -2.69 5.12
CA PRO A 62 -5.24 -2.12 5.41
C PRO A 62 -5.68 -1.08 4.38
N PHE A 63 -4.78 -0.18 3.99
CA PHE A 63 -5.06 0.84 2.99
C PHE A 63 -5.40 0.24 1.62
N CYS A 64 -4.54 -0.66 1.10
CA CYS A 64 -4.76 -1.31 -0.18
C CYS A 64 -6.03 -2.18 -0.17
N ALA A 65 -6.30 -2.88 0.94
CA ALA A 65 -7.50 -3.68 1.09
C ALA A 65 -8.77 -2.81 1.04
N TRP A 66 -8.76 -1.67 1.73
CA TRP A 66 -9.87 -0.72 1.71
C TRP A 66 -10.10 -0.14 0.30
N LEU A 67 -9.05 0.31 -0.37
CA LEU A 67 -9.12 0.84 -1.73
C LEU A 67 -9.65 -0.21 -2.71
N LEU A 68 -9.08 -1.43 -2.67
CA LEU A 68 -9.50 -2.53 -3.53
C LEU A 68 -10.92 -3.00 -3.22
N LEU A 69 -11.36 -2.97 -1.96
CA LEU A 69 -12.73 -3.30 -1.58
C LEU A 69 -13.73 -2.34 -2.25
N GLY A 70 -13.43 -1.05 -2.28
CA GLY A 70 -14.21 -0.05 -2.99
C GLY A 70 -14.27 -0.34 -4.48
N TYR A 71 -13.11 -0.56 -5.10
CA TYR A 71 -13.01 -0.84 -6.53
C TYR A 71 -13.73 -2.15 -6.92
N PHE A 72 -13.55 -3.21 -6.15
CA PHE A 72 -14.18 -4.51 -6.44
C PHE A 72 -15.71 -4.46 -6.45
N LYS A 73 -16.30 -3.56 -5.67
CA LYS A 73 -17.76 -3.36 -5.67
C LYS A 73 -18.29 -2.69 -6.93
N THR A 74 -17.44 -2.04 -7.73
CA THR A 74 -17.86 -1.41 -8.99
C THR A 74 -17.95 -2.40 -10.15
N VAL A 75 -17.30 -3.56 -10.06
CA VAL A 75 -17.37 -4.61 -11.09
C VAL A 75 -18.74 -5.29 -11.02
N PRO A 76 -19.50 -5.38 -12.13
CA PRO A 76 -20.81 -6.03 -12.15
C PRO A 76 -20.74 -7.50 -11.72
N ILE A 77 -21.63 -7.91 -10.81
CA ILE A 77 -21.67 -9.30 -10.31
C ILE A 77 -22.14 -10.28 -11.36
N GLU A 78 -22.94 -9.80 -12.30
CA GLU A 78 -23.55 -10.56 -13.40
C GLU A 78 -22.48 -11.24 -14.27
N LEU A 79 -21.28 -10.66 -14.38
CA LEU A 79 -20.15 -11.25 -15.12
C LEU A 79 -19.63 -12.52 -14.44
N GLU A 80 -19.62 -12.53 -13.12
CA GLU A 80 -19.21 -13.70 -12.35
C GLU A 80 -20.31 -14.78 -12.36
N GLU A 81 -21.58 -14.35 -12.32
CA GLU A 81 -22.73 -15.25 -12.39
C GLU A 81 -22.83 -15.93 -13.77
N ALA A 82 -22.67 -15.18 -14.86
CA ALA A 82 -22.64 -15.73 -16.21
C ALA A 82 -21.56 -16.80 -16.37
N ALA A 83 -20.35 -16.52 -15.92
CA ALA A 83 -19.25 -17.49 -15.97
C ALA A 83 -19.55 -18.78 -15.18
N ARG A 84 -20.28 -18.66 -14.08
CA ARG A 84 -20.66 -19.82 -13.27
C ARG A 84 -21.77 -20.63 -13.94
N ILE A 85 -22.67 -19.99 -14.69
CA ILE A 85 -23.67 -20.67 -15.53
C ILE A 85 -22.96 -21.45 -16.63
N ASP A 86 -21.89 -20.90 -17.22
CA ASP A 86 -21.02 -21.55 -18.21
C ASP A 86 -20.13 -22.68 -17.61
N GLY A 87 -20.30 -23.00 -16.32
CA GLY A 87 -19.63 -24.11 -15.66
C GLY A 87 -18.26 -23.76 -15.05
N ALA A 88 -17.87 -22.50 -15.02
CA ALA A 88 -16.64 -22.11 -14.36
C ALA A 88 -16.72 -22.25 -12.83
N SER A 89 -15.70 -22.83 -12.21
CA SER A 89 -15.58 -22.83 -10.76
C SER A 89 -15.31 -21.43 -10.21
N ARG A 90 -15.57 -21.18 -8.92
CA ARG A 90 -15.31 -19.86 -8.28
C ARG A 90 -13.88 -19.39 -8.49
N LEU A 91 -12.90 -20.28 -8.39
CA LEU A 91 -11.49 -19.94 -8.58
C LEU A 91 -11.18 -19.61 -10.04
N GLN A 92 -11.80 -20.30 -10.99
CA GLN A 92 -11.68 -19.99 -12.42
C GLN A 92 -12.31 -18.63 -12.74
N THR A 93 -13.52 -18.37 -12.26
CA THR A 93 -14.19 -17.06 -12.38
C THR A 93 -13.32 -15.94 -11.82
N MET A 94 -12.80 -16.10 -10.60
CA MET A 94 -11.92 -15.12 -9.99
C MET A 94 -10.67 -14.87 -10.84
N ARG A 95 -9.97 -15.92 -11.29
CA ARG A 95 -8.68 -15.76 -11.98
C ARG A 95 -8.82 -15.31 -13.43
N ARG A 96 -9.85 -15.81 -14.16
CA ARG A 96 -9.99 -15.58 -15.60
C ARG A 96 -10.85 -14.39 -15.96
N ILE A 97 -11.73 -13.96 -15.05
CA ILE A 97 -12.69 -12.88 -15.32
C ILE A 97 -12.47 -11.73 -14.33
N PHE A 98 -12.65 -11.98 -13.06
CA PHE A 98 -12.63 -10.92 -12.05
C PHE A 98 -11.27 -10.22 -11.93
N LEU A 99 -10.18 -10.96 -11.73
CA LEU A 99 -8.85 -10.36 -11.56
C LEU A 99 -8.39 -9.54 -12.78
N PRO A 100 -8.55 -10.00 -14.03
CA PRO A 100 -8.23 -9.19 -15.20
C PRO A 100 -9.05 -7.89 -15.28
N LEU A 101 -10.34 -7.92 -14.97
CA LEU A 101 -11.17 -6.72 -14.92
C LEU A 101 -10.75 -5.74 -13.82
N CYS A 102 -10.17 -6.26 -12.74
CA CYS A 102 -9.68 -5.44 -11.61
C CYS A 102 -8.24 -4.92 -11.80
N THR A 103 -7.60 -5.20 -12.93
CA THR A 103 -6.22 -4.75 -13.19
C THR A 103 -6.01 -3.25 -12.96
N PRO A 104 -6.88 -2.33 -13.41
CA PRO A 104 -6.71 -0.90 -13.11
C PRO A 104 -6.74 -0.60 -11.61
N GLY A 105 -7.59 -1.27 -10.85
CA GLY A 105 -7.64 -1.15 -9.39
C GLY A 105 -6.37 -1.64 -8.71
N PHE A 106 -5.78 -2.74 -9.18
CA PHE A 106 -4.50 -3.23 -8.67
C PHE A 106 -3.34 -2.28 -8.99
N ILE A 107 -3.32 -1.71 -10.19
CA ILE A 107 -2.33 -0.71 -10.59
C ILE A 107 -2.43 0.51 -9.66
N SER A 108 -3.64 1.03 -9.47
CA SER A 108 -3.88 2.17 -8.56
C SER A 108 -3.41 1.87 -7.14
N ALA A 109 -3.81 0.72 -6.57
CA ALA A 109 -3.38 0.30 -5.24
C ALA A 109 -1.85 0.15 -5.15
N GLY A 110 -1.20 -0.39 -6.18
CA GLY A 110 0.24 -0.53 -6.27
C GLY A 110 0.99 0.81 -6.28
N ILE A 111 0.50 1.78 -7.05
CA ILE A 111 1.07 3.13 -7.09
C ILE A 111 0.97 3.81 -5.72
N PHE A 112 -0.19 3.74 -5.08
CA PHE A 112 -0.36 4.28 -3.73
C PHE A 112 0.55 3.60 -2.72
N ALA A 113 0.60 2.26 -2.74
CA ALA A 113 1.47 1.50 -1.84
C ALA A 113 2.95 1.87 -2.04
N PHE A 114 3.39 2.00 -3.29
CA PHE A 114 4.74 2.44 -3.62
C PHE A 114 5.01 3.84 -3.06
N THR A 115 4.10 4.80 -3.28
CA THR A 115 4.24 6.18 -2.80
C THR A 115 4.29 6.24 -1.28
N LEU A 116 3.41 5.50 -0.59
CA LEU A 116 3.42 5.43 0.87
C LEU A 116 4.72 4.82 1.40
N ALA A 117 5.18 3.73 0.80
CA ALA A 117 6.42 3.07 1.21
C ALA A 117 7.65 3.95 0.94
N GLN A 118 7.68 4.67 -0.19
CA GLN A 118 8.80 5.54 -0.54
C GLN A 118 8.89 6.76 0.39
N ASN A 119 7.77 7.28 0.85
CA ASN A 119 7.72 8.43 1.77
C ASN A 119 7.80 8.01 3.24
N GLU A 120 7.83 6.70 3.53
CA GLU A 120 7.90 6.24 4.91
C GLU A 120 9.25 6.62 5.52
N PHE A 121 9.19 7.24 6.68
CA PHE A 121 10.34 7.78 7.36
C PHE A 121 10.52 7.19 8.76
N LEU A 122 9.43 7.05 9.51
CA LEU A 122 9.49 6.78 10.94
C LEU A 122 10.02 5.38 11.25
N TYR A 123 9.47 4.35 10.60
CA TYR A 123 9.91 2.97 10.81
C TYR A 123 11.33 2.75 10.29
N ALA A 124 11.63 3.34 9.13
CA ALA A 124 12.98 3.28 8.57
C ALA A 124 14.00 3.97 9.48
N LEU A 125 13.66 5.11 10.09
CA LEU A 125 14.53 5.83 11.03
C LEU A 125 14.83 4.98 12.28
N ILE A 126 13.83 4.27 12.79
CA ILE A 126 13.96 3.48 14.02
C ILE A 126 14.66 2.15 13.77
N PHE A 127 14.31 1.47 12.67
CA PHE A 127 14.80 0.12 12.42
C PHE A 127 16.11 0.06 11.64
N LEU A 128 16.49 1.14 10.90
CA LEU A 128 17.67 1.20 10.04
C LEU A 128 18.65 2.28 10.52
N THR A 129 19.31 2.05 11.63
CA THR A 129 20.23 3.03 12.24
C THR A 129 21.59 3.08 11.54
N LYS A 130 22.06 1.97 10.92
CA LYS A 130 23.30 1.92 10.15
C LYS A 130 23.19 2.69 8.84
N SER A 131 24.18 3.54 8.52
CA SER A 131 24.19 4.36 7.29
C SER A 131 24.08 3.53 5.98
N THR A 132 24.61 2.32 5.98
CA THR A 132 24.65 1.43 4.81
C THR A 132 23.32 0.85 4.39
N VAL A 133 22.29 0.91 5.25
CA VAL A 133 20.97 0.32 5.01
C VAL A 133 19.81 1.32 5.08
N ARG A 134 20.11 2.60 5.27
CA ARG A 134 19.09 3.66 5.37
C ARG A 134 18.29 3.79 4.07
N THR A 135 17.00 4.05 4.23
CA THR A 135 16.16 4.49 3.09
C THR A 135 16.51 5.91 2.67
N VAL A 136 16.14 6.28 1.45
CA VAL A 136 16.43 7.63 0.90
C VAL A 136 15.92 8.75 1.82
N PRO A 137 14.66 8.75 2.31
CA PRO A 137 14.19 9.80 3.20
C PRO A 137 15.03 9.94 4.48
N VAL A 138 15.39 8.82 5.11
CA VAL A 138 16.21 8.83 6.32
C VAL A 138 17.64 9.29 6.03
N GLY A 139 18.24 8.77 4.95
CA GLY A 139 19.60 9.14 4.54
C GLY A 139 19.73 10.62 4.24
N VAL A 140 18.78 11.19 3.49
CA VAL A 140 18.78 12.63 3.15
C VAL A 140 18.78 13.49 4.41
N ILE A 141 17.88 13.22 5.34
CA ILE A 141 17.79 14.01 6.58
C ILE A 141 19.04 13.82 7.44
N SER A 142 19.48 12.57 7.64
CA SER A 142 20.61 12.27 8.52
C SER A 142 21.95 12.81 8.04
N GLU A 143 22.15 12.89 6.70
CA GLU A 143 23.44 13.32 6.13
C GLU A 143 23.47 14.80 5.76
N LEU A 144 22.32 15.37 5.38
CA LEU A 144 22.26 16.73 4.84
C LEU A 144 21.71 17.78 5.83
N ILE A 145 21.28 17.35 7.01
CA ILE A 145 20.88 18.24 8.11
C ILE A 145 21.74 17.88 9.32
N LYS A 146 22.65 18.77 9.71
CA LYS A 146 23.58 18.55 10.84
C LYS A 146 23.44 19.70 11.84
N GLY A 147 22.64 19.48 12.88
CA GLY A 147 22.27 20.54 13.82
C GLY A 147 21.51 21.66 13.09
N ASP A 148 22.02 22.89 13.19
CA ASP A 148 21.43 24.07 12.52
C ASP A 148 21.98 24.30 11.09
N VAL A 149 22.81 23.38 10.58
CA VAL A 149 23.39 23.52 9.24
C VAL A 149 22.58 22.70 8.24
N PHE A 150 22.04 23.39 7.23
CA PHE A 150 21.24 22.82 6.15
C PHE A 150 22.00 22.93 4.85
N TYR A 151 22.31 21.81 4.23
CA TYR A 151 22.94 21.76 2.91
C TYR A 151 21.89 21.90 1.79
N TRP A 152 21.31 23.11 1.66
CA TRP A 152 20.14 23.37 0.82
C TRP A 152 20.28 22.90 -0.63
N GLY A 153 21.45 23.14 -1.27
CA GLY A 153 21.66 22.68 -2.65
C GLY A 153 21.59 21.16 -2.79
N GLN A 154 22.16 20.43 -1.84
CA GLN A 154 22.14 18.96 -1.82
C GLN A 154 20.76 18.44 -1.44
N LEU A 155 20.05 19.10 -0.53
CA LEU A 155 18.67 18.77 -0.18
C LEU A 155 17.74 18.91 -1.38
N MET A 156 17.85 19.98 -2.14
CA MET A 156 17.07 20.18 -3.37
C MET A 156 17.42 19.13 -4.44
N ALA A 157 18.69 18.83 -4.62
CA ALA A 157 19.12 17.78 -5.55
C ALA A 157 18.60 16.40 -5.13
N ALA A 158 18.67 16.06 -3.84
CA ALA A 158 18.14 14.81 -3.31
C ALA A 158 16.61 14.71 -3.45
N ALA A 159 15.88 15.80 -3.23
CA ALA A 159 14.43 15.86 -3.43
C ALA A 159 14.07 15.64 -4.91
N LEU A 160 14.79 16.27 -5.84
CA LEU A 160 14.59 16.07 -7.27
C LEU A 160 14.87 14.62 -7.69
N LEU A 161 16.00 14.07 -7.28
CA LEU A 161 16.35 12.67 -7.57
C LEU A 161 15.36 11.68 -6.97
N GLY A 162 14.90 11.91 -5.75
CA GLY A 162 13.90 11.08 -5.09
C GLY A 162 12.51 11.15 -5.73
N SER A 163 12.16 12.28 -6.37
CA SER A 163 10.88 12.43 -7.07
C SER A 163 10.83 11.77 -8.46
N ILE A 164 11.98 11.57 -9.11
CA ILE A 164 12.07 11.00 -10.46
C ILE A 164 11.41 9.61 -10.55
N PRO A 165 11.70 8.62 -9.69
CA PRO A 165 11.06 7.30 -9.77
C PRO A 165 9.55 7.38 -9.63
N VAL A 166 9.07 8.25 -8.74
CA VAL A 166 7.62 8.48 -8.54
C VAL A 166 7.01 9.07 -9.81
N ALA A 167 7.60 10.13 -10.34
CA ALA A 167 7.13 10.79 -11.55
C ALA A 167 7.07 9.83 -12.76
N ILE A 168 8.08 8.97 -12.91
CA ILE A 168 8.13 7.95 -13.97
C ILE A 168 6.97 6.97 -13.78
N ILE A 169 6.78 6.40 -12.59
CA ILE A 169 5.69 5.45 -12.33
C ILE A 169 4.34 6.11 -12.59
N TYR A 170 4.13 7.32 -12.08
CA TYR A 170 2.86 8.04 -12.31
C TYR A 170 2.62 8.34 -13.79
N SER A 171 3.64 8.74 -14.55
CA SER A 171 3.47 9.05 -15.98
C SER A 171 3.02 7.84 -16.81
N PHE A 172 3.45 6.63 -16.46
CA PHE A 172 3.01 5.40 -17.14
C PHE A 172 1.60 4.95 -16.74
N PHE A 173 1.15 5.29 -15.54
CA PHE A 173 -0.09 4.73 -14.99
C PHE A 173 -1.15 5.78 -14.65
N VAL A 174 -0.96 7.05 -15.04
CA VAL A 174 -1.88 8.15 -14.70
C VAL A 174 -3.33 7.88 -15.11
N GLU A 175 -3.55 7.27 -16.26
CA GLU A 175 -4.90 6.93 -16.75
C GLU A 175 -5.59 5.90 -15.83
N HIS A 176 -4.86 4.91 -15.35
CA HIS A 176 -5.36 3.91 -14.43
C HIS A 176 -5.61 4.49 -13.03
N TYR A 177 -4.76 5.43 -12.61
CA TYR A 177 -4.90 6.14 -11.35
C TYR A 177 -6.18 6.97 -11.30
N VAL A 178 -6.45 7.76 -12.35
CA VAL A 178 -7.65 8.60 -12.44
C VAL A 178 -8.91 7.73 -12.47
N SER A 179 -8.94 6.64 -13.26
CA SER A 179 -10.08 5.73 -13.32
C SER A 179 -10.38 5.05 -11.98
N GLY A 180 -9.34 4.69 -11.21
CA GLY A 180 -9.49 4.09 -9.89
C GLY A 180 -10.09 5.03 -8.84
N LEU A 181 -9.75 6.32 -8.88
CA LEU A 181 -10.30 7.33 -7.96
C LEU A 181 -11.74 7.74 -8.32
N THR A 182 -12.02 7.93 -9.61
CA THR A 182 -13.32 8.40 -10.07
C THR A 182 -14.41 7.33 -9.97
N SER A 183 -14.06 6.05 -10.09
CA SER A 183 -15.03 4.95 -9.92
C SER A 183 -15.63 4.87 -8.51
N GLY A 184 -14.95 5.43 -7.50
CA GLY A 184 -15.47 5.56 -6.13
C GLY A 184 -16.28 6.82 -5.87
N ALA A 185 -16.15 7.86 -6.70
CA ALA A 185 -16.73 9.19 -6.50
C ALA A 185 -18.06 9.40 -7.27
N VAL A 186 -18.34 8.60 -8.30
CA VAL A 186 -19.56 8.70 -9.09
C VAL A 186 -20.60 7.71 -8.56
N LYS A 187 -21.14 8.00 -7.39
CA LYS A 187 -22.45 7.55 -6.92
C LYS A 187 -23.23 8.80 -6.52
N GLY A 188 -23.76 9.47 -7.50
CA GLY A 188 -24.80 10.45 -7.40
C GLY A 188 -25.91 10.02 -8.32
#